data_d259fd6f525cf9138ce3a1b2d4edfcd2
#
_entry.id   d259fd6f525cf9138ce3a1b2d4edfcd2
#
_cell.length_a   1.000
_cell.length_b   1.000
_cell.length_c   1.000
_cell.angle_alpha   90.00
_cell.angle_beta   90.00
_cell.angle_gamma   90.00
#
_symmetry.space_group_name_H-M   'P 1'
#
loop_
_entity.id
_entity.type
_entity.pdbx_description
1 polymer ?
#
loop_
_entity_poly.entity_id
_entity_poly.type
_entity_poly.pdbx_seq_one_letter_code
_entity_poly.pdbx_strand_id
1 'polypeptide(L)'
;KDEQDRIMIIGGGEAGQILIKELINSSRFHTKVCCVIDDNPNKRGRVLEGIPIVGDRNDILEMVEKYEVNHIIYAIPTSSAKTRKEILNICKETKCRLQTVPGVYQLLNGEVSVSTLKNVEIQDLLGREQIKVNNEEILNAIGDKIVLVTGGGGSIGSELCRQIATSNPKQLI
;
A
#
# COMPACT_ATOMS: atom_id res chain seq x y z
N LYS A 1 23.38 19.63 2.66
CA LYS A 1 22.13 20.24 3.20
C LYS A 1 21.17 19.09 3.35
N ASP A 2 20.84 18.71 4.58
CA ASP A 2 19.75 17.77 4.84
C ASP A 2 18.45 18.48 4.47
N GLU A 3 17.96 18.19 3.29
CA GLU A 3 16.71 18.73 2.79
C GLU A 3 15.57 17.98 3.51
N GLN A 4 14.72 18.71 4.22
CA GLN A 4 13.60 18.12 4.95
C GLN A 4 12.62 17.47 3.95
N ASP A 5 12.30 16.19 4.14
CA ASP A 5 11.27 15.50 3.36
C ASP A 5 9.90 16.15 3.61
N ARG A 6 9.33 16.76 2.57
CA ARG A 6 8.00 17.39 2.56
C ARG A 6 7.00 16.43 1.94
N ILE A 7 6.16 15.86 2.79
CA ILE A 7 5.32 14.70 2.45
C ILE A 7 3.89 15.12 2.15
N MET A 8 3.36 14.61 1.03
CA MET A 8 1.94 14.54 0.72
C MET A 8 1.44 13.11 0.94
N ILE A 9 0.34 12.94 1.68
CA ILE A 9 -0.33 11.66 1.85
C ILE A 9 -1.53 11.60 0.90
N ILE A 10 -1.64 10.55 0.09
CA ILE A 10 -2.82 10.28 -0.74
C ILE A 10 -3.65 9.20 -0.06
N GLY A 11 -4.84 9.59 0.41
CA GLY A 11 -5.75 8.79 1.20
C GLY A 11 -5.84 9.24 2.66
N GLY A 12 -6.92 9.93 3.01
CA GLY A 12 -7.26 10.38 4.36
C GLY A 12 -8.13 9.34 5.12
N GLY A 13 -7.93 8.05 4.84
CA GLY A 13 -8.54 6.94 5.58
C GLY A 13 -7.68 6.48 6.75
N GLU A 14 -8.00 5.31 7.30
CA GLU A 14 -7.31 4.73 8.47
C GLU A 14 -5.80 4.57 8.25
N ALA A 15 -5.39 4.05 7.09
CA ALA A 15 -3.98 3.88 6.76
C ALA A 15 -3.23 5.22 6.73
N GLY A 16 -3.82 6.26 6.12
CA GLY A 16 -3.25 7.60 6.09
C GLY A 16 -3.15 8.20 7.49
N GLN A 17 -4.16 8.02 8.33
CA GLN A 17 -4.18 8.50 9.69
C GLN A 17 -3.06 7.86 10.55
N ILE A 18 -2.88 6.54 10.44
CA ILE A 18 -1.82 5.81 11.14
C ILE A 18 -0.44 6.34 10.73
N LEU A 19 -0.20 6.47 9.42
CA LEU A 19 1.07 6.99 8.90
C LEU A 19 1.36 8.41 9.36
N ILE A 20 0.37 9.31 9.33
CA ILE A 20 0.53 10.69 9.79
C ILE A 20 0.94 10.71 11.26
N LYS A 21 0.26 9.94 12.12
CA LYS A 21 0.62 9.83 13.54
C LYS A 21 2.04 9.36 13.75
N GLU A 22 2.46 8.33 13.02
CA GLU A 22 3.82 7.80 13.12
C GLU A 22 4.87 8.81 12.65
N LEU A 23 4.63 9.47 11.51
CA LEU A 23 5.54 10.49 10.96
C LEU A 23 5.69 11.70 11.88
N ILE A 24 4.60 12.16 12.50
CA ILE A 24 4.63 13.30 13.43
C ILE A 24 5.36 12.92 14.74
N ASN A 25 5.14 11.70 15.25
CA ASN A 25 5.71 11.26 16.52
C ASN A 25 7.16 10.77 16.40
N SER A 26 7.64 10.53 15.19
CA SER A 26 8.99 10.03 14.96
C SER A 26 10.00 11.18 14.87
N SER A 27 10.76 11.41 15.92
CA SER A 27 11.89 12.34 15.92
C SER A 27 13.09 11.88 15.05
N ARG A 28 13.03 10.66 14.50
CA ARG A 28 14.10 10.07 13.67
C ARG A 28 14.12 10.55 12.24
N PHE A 29 13.01 11.10 11.75
CA PHE A 29 12.89 11.52 10.36
C PHE A 29 12.82 13.04 10.30
N HIS A 30 13.73 13.68 9.56
CA HIS A 30 13.60 15.10 9.18
C HIS A 30 12.47 15.25 8.15
N THR A 31 11.23 14.88 8.55
CA THR A 31 10.06 14.84 7.67
C THR A 31 8.99 15.82 8.14
N LYS A 32 8.26 16.39 7.20
CA LYS A 32 7.10 17.23 7.46
C LYS A 32 5.94 16.78 6.59
N VAL A 33 4.87 16.28 7.19
CA VAL A 33 3.61 16.03 6.45
C VAL A 33 2.96 17.39 6.19
N CYS A 34 2.81 17.77 4.92
CA CYS A 34 2.35 19.09 4.50
C CYS A 34 0.85 19.13 4.21
N CYS A 35 0.32 18.09 3.57
CA CYS A 35 -1.09 18.01 3.16
C CYS A 35 -1.54 16.57 2.89
N VAL A 36 -2.86 16.41 2.80
CA VAL A 36 -3.54 15.16 2.44
C VAL A 36 -4.41 15.40 1.21
N ILE A 37 -4.44 14.43 0.29
CA ILE A 37 -5.36 14.33 -0.83
C ILE A 37 -6.33 13.19 -0.56
N ASP A 38 -7.63 13.41 -0.74
CA ASP A 38 -8.67 12.38 -0.60
C ASP A 38 -9.82 12.65 -1.58
N ASP A 39 -10.20 11.64 -2.35
CA ASP A 39 -11.26 11.77 -3.37
C ASP A 39 -12.67 11.92 -2.78
N ASN A 40 -12.85 11.69 -1.49
CA ASN A 40 -14.13 11.89 -0.83
C ASN A 40 -14.40 13.40 -0.63
N PRO A 41 -15.36 13.99 -1.35
CA PRO A 41 -15.63 15.42 -1.31
C PRO A 41 -16.04 15.91 0.09
N ASN A 42 -16.59 15.03 0.94
CA ASN A 42 -16.97 15.37 2.32
C ASN A 42 -15.78 15.58 3.25
N LYS A 43 -14.57 15.19 2.82
CA LYS A 43 -13.35 15.37 3.60
C LYS A 43 -12.58 16.63 3.21
N ARG A 44 -12.83 17.20 2.04
CA ARG A 44 -12.14 18.42 1.57
C ARG A 44 -12.31 19.56 2.57
N GLY A 45 -11.23 20.23 2.90
CA GLY A 45 -11.20 21.32 3.88
C GLY A 45 -11.22 20.87 5.35
N ARG A 46 -11.30 19.56 5.60
CA ARG A 46 -11.13 19.02 6.96
C ARG A 46 -9.66 18.85 7.30
N VAL A 47 -9.42 18.53 8.56
CA VAL A 47 -8.07 18.28 9.11
C VAL A 47 -7.99 16.85 9.60
N LEU A 48 -6.91 16.16 9.26
CA LEU A 48 -6.59 14.81 9.72
C LEU A 48 -5.29 14.85 10.53
N GLU A 49 -5.35 14.55 11.83
CA GLU A 49 -4.20 14.61 12.76
C GLU A 49 -3.42 15.95 12.67
N GLY A 50 -4.13 17.07 12.53
CA GLY A 50 -3.53 18.38 12.38
C GLY A 50 -3.11 18.77 10.96
N ILE A 51 -3.23 17.86 9.98
CA ILE A 51 -2.82 18.07 8.58
C ILE A 51 -4.06 18.35 7.71
N PRO A 52 -4.07 19.42 6.88
CA PRO A 52 -5.21 19.78 6.06
C PRO A 52 -5.43 18.79 4.90
N ILE A 53 -6.69 18.43 4.64
CA ILE A 53 -7.12 17.73 3.43
C ILE A 53 -7.45 18.79 2.38
N VAL A 54 -6.58 18.94 1.39
CA VAL A 54 -6.55 20.12 0.51
C VAL A 54 -7.27 19.93 -0.82
N GLY A 55 -7.54 18.69 -1.22
CA GLY A 55 -8.19 18.43 -2.50
C GLY A 55 -8.35 16.94 -2.81
N ASP A 56 -8.68 16.65 -4.06
CA ASP A 56 -8.79 15.31 -4.64
C ASP A 56 -7.62 15.00 -5.59
N ARG A 57 -7.69 13.85 -6.30
CA ARG A 57 -6.63 13.40 -7.24
C ARG A 57 -6.27 14.41 -8.31
N ASN A 58 -7.21 15.29 -8.71
CA ASN A 58 -6.98 16.29 -9.76
C ASN A 58 -6.15 17.48 -9.26
N ASP A 59 -6.13 17.69 -7.94
CA ASP A 59 -5.40 18.78 -7.31
C ASP A 59 -3.92 18.39 -7.01
N ILE A 60 -3.50 17.12 -7.23
CA ILE A 60 -2.17 16.61 -6.84
C ILE A 60 -1.04 17.48 -7.38
N LEU A 61 -1.04 17.78 -8.69
CA LEU A 61 0.05 18.54 -9.33
C LEU A 61 0.16 19.95 -8.75
N GLU A 62 -0.96 20.67 -8.62
CA GLU A 62 -1.01 22.01 -8.04
C GLU A 62 -0.55 22.00 -6.58
N MET A 63 -1.01 21.03 -5.79
CA MET A 63 -0.66 20.96 -4.37
C MET A 63 0.79 20.52 -4.14
N VAL A 64 1.38 19.74 -5.03
CA VAL A 64 2.82 19.43 -5.00
C VAL A 64 3.65 20.70 -5.10
N GLU A 65 3.32 21.58 -6.05
CA GLU A 65 4.02 22.87 -6.21
C GLU A 65 3.75 23.81 -5.03
N LYS A 66 2.48 23.98 -4.66
CA LYS A 66 2.07 24.90 -3.60
C LYS A 66 2.69 24.59 -2.24
N TYR A 67 2.80 23.30 -1.90
CA TYR A 67 3.35 22.85 -0.64
C TYR A 67 4.81 22.41 -0.74
N GLU A 68 5.46 22.60 -1.90
CA GLU A 68 6.85 22.21 -2.17
C GLU A 68 7.10 20.74 -1.77
N VAL A 69 6.21 19.86 -2.18
CA VAL A 69 6.27 18.43 -1.85
C VAL A 69 7.40 17.78 -2.66
N ASN A 70 8.22 16.98 -2.00
CA ASN A 70 9.26 16.17 -2.63
C ASN A 70 9.04 14.66 -2.44
N HIS A 71 8.07 14.28 -1.59
CA HIS A 71 7.77 12.89 -1.29
C HIS A 71 6.24 12.65 -1.21
N ILE A 72 5.75 11.70 -1.98
CA ILE A 72 4.33 11.30 -2.00
C ILE A 72 4.21 9.89 -1.44
N ILE A 73 3.27 9.67 -0.52
CA ILE A 73 2.94 8.35 0.02
C ILE A 73 1.50 8.01 -0.33
N TYR A 74 1.32 6.95 -1.12
CA TYR A 74 0.01 6.42 -1.47
C TYR A 74 -0.50 5.49 -0.37
N ALA A 75 -1.53 5.92 0.36
CA ALA A 75 -2.06 5.29 1.56
C ALA A 75 -3.52 4.80 1.40
N ILE A 76 -3.87 4.21 0.22
CA ILE A 76 -5.20 3.64 -0.05
C ILE A 76 -5.06 2.14 -0.40
N PRO A 77 -4.80 1.27 0.58
CA PRO A 77 -4.55 -0.16 0.32
C PRO A 77 -5.77 -0.91 -0.22
N THR A 78 -6.98 -0.40 0.02
CA THR A 78 -8.25 -0.99 -0.41
C THR A 78 -8.74 -0.50 -1.77
N SER A 79 -7.98 0.38 -2.43
CA SER A 79 -8.36 0.92 -3.73
C SER A 79 -8.41 -0.15 -4.83
N SER A 80 -9.29 0.05 -5.83
CA SER A 80 -9.28 -0.77 -7.04
C SER A 80 -7.96 -0.59 -7.81
N ALA A 81 -7.54 -1.61 -8.57
CA ALA A 81 -6.36 -1.52 -9.43
C ALA A 81 -6.46 -0.34 -10.42
N LYS A 82 -7.66 -0.06 -10.92
CA LYS A 82 -7.93 1.06 -11.82
C LYS A 82 -7.67 2.40 -11.14
N THR A 83 -8.29 2.62 -9.96
CA THR A 83 -8.12 3.85 -9.16
C THR A 83 -6.65 4.07 -8.80
N ARG A 84 -5.98 3.01 -8.32
CA ARG A 84 -4.56 3.06 -7.98
C ARG A 84 -3.71 3.48 -9.18
N LYS A 85 -3.93 2.85 -10.35
CA LYS A 85 -3.20 3.17 -11.58
C LYS A 85 -3.39 4.63 -12.00
N GLU A 86 -4.64 5.12 -11.97
CA GLU A 86 -4.96 6.50 -12.33
C GLU A 86 -4.21 7.49 -11.44
N ILE A 87 -4.28 7.33 -10.12
CA ILE A 87 -3.61 8.22 -9.16
C ILE A 87 -2.08 8.14 -9.29
N LEU A 88 -1.52 6.93 -9.39
CA LEU A 88 -0.07 6.77 -9.53
C LEU A 88 0.46 7.35 -10.85
N ASN A 89 -0.33 7.31 -11.94
CA ASN A 89 0.05 7.96 -13.19
C ASN A 89 0.13 9.49 -13.03
N ILE A 90 -0.80 10.12 -12.30
CA ILE A 90 -0.73 11.55 -12.00
C ILE A 90 0.53 11.85 -11.15
N CYS A 91 0.79 11.03 -10.13
CA CYS A 91 1.97 11.20 -9.28
C CYS A 91 3.30 11.10 -10.04
N LYS A 92 3.37 10.31 -11.12
CA LYS A 92 4.56 10.19 -11.97
C LYS A 92 4.92 11.48 -12.71
N GLU A 93 3.94 12.33 -13.00
CA GLU A 93 4.19 13.62 -13.63
C GLU A 93 4.93 14.58 -12.68
N THR A 94 4.91 14.27 -11.39
CA THR A 94 5.71 14.97 -10.39
C THR A 94 7.14 14.42 -10.36
N LYS A 95 8.08 15.21 -9.85
CA LYS A 95 9.46 14.74 -9.59
C LYS A 95 9.62 14.17 -8.18
N CYS A 96 8.51 13.93 -7.48
CA CYS A 96 8.51 13.46 -6.11
C CYS A 96 8.92 11.99 -6.00
N ARG A 97 9.59 11.66 -4.91
CA ARG A 97 9.73 10.27 -4.49
C ARG A 97 8.35 9.69 -4.23
N LEU A 98 8.06 8.50 -4.77
CA LEU A 98 6.75 7.88 -4.65
C LEU A 98 6.85 6.55 -3.92
N GLN A 99 6.12 6.43 -2.81
CA GLN A 99 6.03 5.22 -2.00
C GLN A 99 4.57 4.81 -1.77
N THR A 100 4.36 3.56 -1.44
CA THR A 100 3.04 2.98 -1.16
C THR A 100 3.06 2.16 0.11
N VAL A 101 1.94 2.14 0.81
CA VAL A 101 1.72 1.20 1.92
C VAL A 101 1.55 -0.22 1.37
N PRO A 102 1.94 -1.24 2.15
CA PRO A 102 1.67 -2.64 1.81
C PRO A 102 0.17 -2.92 1.68
N GLY A 103 -0.18 -4.06 1.09
CA GLY A 103 -1.57 -4.47 0.84
C GLY A 103 -2.39 -4.74 2.10
N VAL A 104 -3.71 -4.90 1.92
CA VAL A 104 -4.75 -5.00 2.97
C VAL A 104 -4.44 -6.04 4.07
N TYR A 105 -3.81 -7.15 3.75
CA TYR A 105 -3.48 -8.20 4.74
C TYR A 105 -2.53 -7.74 5.84
N GLN A 106 -1.66 -6.79 5.54
CA GLN A 106 -0.72 -6.23 6.52
C GLN A 106 -1.36 -5.15 7.39
N LEU A 107 -2.46 -4.53 6.91
CA LEU A 107 -3.29 -3.63 7.72
C LEU A 107 -4.03 -4.37 8.84
N LEU A 108 -4.55 -5.56 8.57
CA LEU A 108 -5.30 -6.37 9.53
C LEU A 108 -4.43 -6.83 10.71
N ASN A 109 -3.12 -6.92 10.50
CA ASN A 109 -2.14 -7.31 11.53
C ASN A 109 -1.53 -6.11 12.27
N GLY A 110 -2.02 -4.88 12.03
CA GLY A 110 -1.46 -3.66 12.65
C GLY A 110 -0.10 -3.24 12.10
N GLU A 111 0.28 -3.71 10.90
CA GLU A 111 1.61 -3.52 10.32
C GLU A 111 1.75 -2.28 9.42
N VAL A 112 0.82 -1.32 9.49
CA VAL A 112 1.02 -0.04 8.78
C VAL A 112 2.01 0.79 9.56
N SER A 113 3.20 0.90 9.02
CA SER A 113 4.31 1.65 9.60
C SER A 113 5.12 2.30 8.48
N VAL A 114 5.79 3.40 8.80
CA VAL A 114 6.74 4.05 7.89
C VAL A 114 7.84 3.09 7.45
N SER A 115 8.23 2.15 8.32
CA SER A 115 9.23 1.12 8.01
C SER A 115 8.77 0.10 6.96
N THR A 116 7.45 -0.03 6.73
CA THR A 116 6.87 -0.96 5.75
C THR A 116 6.59 -0.32 4.39
N LEU A 117 6.85 0.98 4.23
CA LEU A 117 6.66 1.68 2.95
C LEU A 117 7.54 1.06 1.85
N LYS A 118 6.94 0.86 0.68
CA LYS A 118 7.62 0.32 -0.51
C LYS A 118 7.68 1.39 -1.59
N ASN A 119 8.80 1.45 -2.31
CA ASN A 119 8.86 2.24 -3.53
C ASN A 119 7.86 1.70 -4.54
N VAL A 120 7.23 2.60 -5.30
CA VAL A 120 6.30 2.21 -6.36
C VAL A 120 7.09 1.57 -7.49
N GLU A 121 6.76 0.31 -7.80
CA GLU A 121 7.38 -0.45 -8.88
C GLU A 121 6.60 -0.28 -10.19
N ILE A 122 7.26 -0.61 -11.31
CA ILE A 122 6.62 -0.58 -12.65
C ILE A 122 5.36 -1.45 -12.69
N GLN A 123 5.32 -2.53 -11.92
CA GLN A 123 4.19 -3.44 -11.81
C GLN A 123 2.95 -2.77 -11.21
N ASP A 124 3.14 -1.86 -10.25
CA ASP A 124 2.07 -1.06 -9.64
C ASP A 124 1.35 -0.18 -10.67
N LEU A 125 2.04 0.16 -11.75
CA LEU A 125 1.59 1.04 -12.80
C LEU A 125 0.95 0.29 -13.97
N LEU A 126 1.31 -0.97 -14.16
CA LEU A 126 0.75 -1.80 -15.23
C LEU A 126 -0.66 -2.30 -14.90
N GLY A 127 -1.13 -2.10 -13.67
CA GLY A 127 -2.50 -2.46 -13.28
C GLY A 127 -2.80 -3.95 -13.47
N ARG A 128 -1.81 -4.82 -13.31
CA ARG A 128 -2.10 -6.24 -13.16
C ARG A 128 -2.97 -6.38 -11.93
N GLU A 129 -4.24 -6.69 -12.15
CA GLU A 129 -5.08 -7.22 -11.10
C GLU A 129 -4.31 -8.39 -10.50
N GLN A 130 -4.02 -8.29 -9.21
CA GLN A 130 -3.63 -9.49 -8.47
C GLN A 130 -4.77 -10.46 -8.73
N ILE A 131 -4.45 -11.58 -9.37
CA ILE A 131 -5.40 -12.68 -9.52
C ILE A 131 -5.82 -12.98 -8.09
N LYS A 132 -7.04 -12.61 -7.73
CA LYS A 132 -7.67 -13.07 -6.49
C LYS A 132 -7.92 -14.55 -6.71
N VAL A 133 -6.90 -15.31 -6.42
CA VAL A 133 -7.03 -16.76 -6.39
C VAL A 133 -8.01 -17.02 -5.26
N ASN A 134 -9.15 -17.60 -5.59
CA ASN A 134 -10.11 -18.04 -4.59
C ASN A 134 -9.45 -19.21 -3.84
N ASN A 135 -8.76 -18.88 -2.76
CA ASN A 135 -8.02 -19.87 -1.97
C ASN A 135 -8.94 -21.00 -1.52
N GLU A 136 -10.22 -20.73 -1.23
CA GLU A 136 -11.18 -21.77 -0.82
C GLU A 136 -11.45 -22.79 -1.94
N GLU A 137 -11.56 -22.37 -3.20
CA GLU A 137 -11.74 -23.29 -4.32
C GLU A 137 -10.51 -24.18 -4.54
N ILE A 138 -9.31 -23.60 -4.39
CA ILE A 138 -8.06 -24.37 -4.52
C ILE A 138 -7.89 -25.32 -3.33
N LEU A 139 -8.15 -24.87 -2.12
CA LEU A 139 -8.06 -25.67 -0.92
C LEU A 139 -9.06 -26.85 -0.96
N ASN A 140 -10.28 -26.61 -1.45
CA ASN A 140 -11.28 -27.66 -1.68
C ASN A 140 -10.88 -28.61 -2.81
N ALA A 141 -10.17 -28.14 -3.83
CA ALA A 141 -9.69 -28.99 -4.92
C ALA A 141 -8.54 -29.93 -4.50
N ILE A 142 -7.83 -29.61 -3.42
CA ILE A 142 -6.68 -30.37 -2.89
C ILE A 142 -7.11 -31.36 -1.78
N GLY A 143 -8.23 -31.09 -1.12
CA GLY A 143 -8.78 -31.95 -0.06
C GLY A 143 -8.88 -33.42 -0.52
N ASP A 144 -8.51 -34.37 0.36
CA ASP A 144 -8.51 -35.81 0.15
C ASP A 144 -7.67 -36.32 -1.05
N LYS A 145 -6.80 -35.49 -1.63
CA LYS A 145 -5.92 -35.90 -2.74
C LYS A 145 -4.48 -36.15 -2.29
N ILE A 146 -3.78 -36.93 -3.09
CA ILE A 146 -2.33 -37.09 -2.97
C ILE A 146 -1.68 -35.97 -3.75
N VAL A 147 -0.87 -35.13 -3.06
CA VAL A 147 -0.22 -33.96 -3.63
C VAL A 147 1.29 -34.15 -3.59
N LEU A 148 1.95 -34.04 -4.73
CA LEU A 148 3.40 -34.07 -4.85
C LEU A 148 3.92 -32.65 -5.04
N VAL A 149 4.86 -32.21 -4.17
CA VAL A 149 5.55 -30.92 -4.28
C VAL A 149 7.03 -31.15 -4.57
N THR A 150 7.45 -30.89 -5.80
CA THR A 150 8.87 -30.94 -6.15
C THR A 150 9.59 -29.70 -5.64
N GLY A 151 10.76 -29.87 -5.06
CA GLY A 151 11.52 -28.76 -4.47
C GLY A 151 10.98 -28.26 -3.11
N GLY A 152 10.26 -29.12 -2.36
CA GLY A 152 9.69 -28.82 -1.05
C GLY A 152 10.67 -28.33 0.02
N GLY A 153 11.97 -28.59 -0.15
CA GLY A 153 13.04 -28.10 0.75
C GLY A 153 13.52 -26.66 0.46
N GLY A 154 13.09 -26.04 -0.65
CA GLY A 154 13.42 -24.65 -0.98
C GLY A 154 12.47 -23.65 -0.34
N SER A 155 12.81 -22.36 -0.39
CA SER A 155 12.04 -21.28 0.24
C SER A 155 10.58 -21.22 -0.28
N ILE A 156 10.34 -21.39 -1.58
CA ILE A 156 9.02 -21.39 -2.18
C ILE A 156 8.30 -22.71 -1.91
N GLY A 157 8.97 -23.86 -2.11
CA GLY A 157 8.38 -25.16 -1.94
C GLY A 157 7.96 -25.48 -0.50
N SER A 158 8.76 -25.07 0.49
CA SER A 158 8.43 -25.24 1.91
C SER A 158 7.21 -24.43 2.33
N GLU A 159 7.05 -23.21 1.83
CA GLU A 159 5.86 -22.40 2.09
C GLU A 159 4.62 -23.00 1.40
N LEU A 160 4.77 -23.49 0.17
CA LEU A 160 3.69 -24.17 -0.54
C LEU A 160 3.25 -25.44 0.21
N CYS A 161 4.19 -26.26 0.70
CA CYS A 161 3.87 -27.43 1.53
C CYS A 161 3.10 -27.04 2.79
N ARG A 162 3.48 -25.95 3.46
CA ARG A 162 2.81 -25.47 4.66
C ARG A 162 1.37 -25.05 4.38
N GLN A 163 1.13 -24.35 3.27
CA GLN A 163 -0.23 -23.96 2.85
C GLN A 163 -1.07 -25.16 2.44
N ILE A 164 -0.52 -26.12 1.68
CA ILE A 164 -1.22 -27.34 1.26
C ILE A 164 -1.61 -28.20 2.47
N ALA A 165 -0.73 -28.31 3.47
CA ALA A 165 -0.98 -29.09 4.67
C ALA A 165 -2.22 -28.62 5.46
N THR A 166 -2.57 -27.32 5.39
CA THR A 166 -3.79 -26.79 6.04
C THR A 166 -5.09 -27.22 5.37
N SER A 167 -5.01 -27.77 4.14
CA SER A 167 -6.17 -28.22 3.34
C SER A 167 -6.51 -29.69 3.50
N ASN A 168 -5.93 -30.37 4.49
CA ASN A 168 -6.13 -31.81 4.75
C ASN A 168 -5.98 -32.69 3.50
N PRO A 169 -4.84 -32.66 2.79
CA PRO A 169 -4.58 -33.57 1.72
C PRO A 169 -4.53 -35.03 2.26
N LYS A 170 -4.93 -36.03 1.46
CA LYS A 170 -4.79 -37.42 1.84
C LYS A 170 -3.33 -37.81 2.08
N GLN A 171 -2.43 -37.23 1.30
CA GLN A 171 -0.98 -37.39 1.44
C GLN A 171 -0.27 -36.25 0.77
N LEU A 172 0.80 -35.72 1.40
CA LEU A 172 1.72 -34.73 0.85
C LEU A 172 3.10 -35.39 0.69
N ILE A 173 3.68 -35.34 -0.52
CA ILE A 173 4.94 -35.97 -0.90
C ILE A 173 5.92 -34.90 -1.40
#